data_d2e1559df8d39c3724f2f8c8dfebd2a8
#
_entry.id   d2e1559df8d39c3724f2f8c8dfebd2a8
#
_cell.length_a   1.000
_cell.length_b   1.000
_cell.length_c   1.000
_cell.angle_alpha   90.00
_cell.angle_beta   90.00
_cell.angle_gamma   90.00
#
_symmetry.space_group_name_H-M   'P 1'
#
loop_
_entity.id
_entity.type
_entity.pdbx_description
1 polymer ?
#
loop_
_entity_poly.entity_id
_entity_poly.type
_entity_poly.pdbx_seq_one_letter_code
_entity_poly.pdbx_strand_id
1 'polypeptide(L)'
;MLKSKNILAVAIICLCLNNANTAFGKDVGVVLSKNTGSNQAAVPQKKNAVANFKQGTNLYKQGDLKGAEAAFRKAIEQEPNFAQAYIALANTLNDQGKPQQAIAQYNKAISFDPKDSGAYLNLGLTLARLNQLEAAIAQYKKALSLDPNYADAHYNLGNALYAQGKPAEAVAEYTATIRLDPKNPAGYNALGNILYAQGNLEEAIAQYKQAISFDPNYAEAHYNLASAFYAQGKLTEAIADYTEAIRLDPKHAQAHTGLANAMDDQGKSEEAIAHYKKAISLVPNDAYTYYNLGITLGREQQLEEAIVNLKKAKELFQAEENKEMVEQVDQLIQKINTRTN
;
A
#
# COMPACT_ATOMS: atom_id res chain seq x y z
N MET A 1 2.93 -28.81 -17.06
CA MET A 1 3.02 -27.42 -17.56
C MET A 1 1.72 -26.59 -17.49
N LEU A 2 0.51 -27.17 -17.50
CA LEU A 2 -0.75 -26.38 -17.46
C LEU A 2 -1.29 -26.05 -16.05
N LYS A 3 -0.75 -26.66 -14.98
CA LYS A 3 -1.23 -26.46 -13.58
C LYS A 3 -0.57 -25.29 -12.84
N SER A 4 0.55 -24.76 -13.32
CA SER A 4 1.20 -23.61 -12.69
C SER A 4 0.50 -22.27 -12.94
N LYS A 5 -0.27 -22.16 -14.03
CA LYS A 5 -0.97 -20.90 -14.39
C LYS A 5 -2.13 -20.56 -13.45
N ASN A 6 -2.81 -21.55 -12.85
CA ASN A 6 -3.94 -21.29 -11.94
C ASN A 6 -3.47 -20.90 -10.52
N ILE A 7 -2.33 -21.40 -10.07
CA ILE A 7 -1.74 -21.04 -8.77
C ILE A 7 -1.24 -19.59 -8.80
N LEU A 8 -0.68 -19.18 -9.94
CA LEU A 8 -0.24 -17.81 -10.18
C LEU A 8 -1.42 -16.81 -10.12
N ALA A 9 -2.58 -17.18 -10.69
CA ALA A 9 -3.77 -16.32 -10.71
C ALA A 9 -4.37 -16.06 -9.31
N VAL A 10 -4.38 -17.06 -8.43
CA VAL A 10 -4.90 -16.92 -7.06
C VAL A 10 -3.94 -16.11 -6.19
N ALA A 11 -2.63 -16.31 -6.32
CA ALA A 11 -1.61 -15.51 -5.64
C ALA A 11 -1.66 -14.03 -6.09
N ILE A 12 -1.93 -13.77 -7.37
CA ILE A 12 -2.08 -12.44 -7.94
C ILE A 12 -3.28 -11.69 -7.35
N ILE A 13 -4.42 -12.36 -7.15
CA ILE A 13 -5.63 -11.74 -6.57
C ILE A 13 -5.41 -11.40 -5.09
N CYS A 14 -4.74 -12.27 -4.32
CA CYS A 14 -4.37 -11.98 -2.92
C CYS A 14 -3.32 -10.86 -2.81
N LEU A 15 -2.36 -10.79 -3.74
CA LEU A 15 -1.35 -9.73 -3.81
C LEU A 15 -1.98 -8.35 -4.09
N CYS A 16 -2.94 -8.28 -5.00
CA CYS A 16 -3.63 -7.02 -5.30
C CYS A 16 -4.49 -6.52 -4.13
N LEU A 17 -5.10 -7.42 -3.35
CA LEU A 17 -5.89 -7.07 -2.16
C LEU A 17 -5.01 -6.62 -0.98
N ASN A 18 -3.84 -7.26 -0.79
CA ASN A 18 -2.88 -6.84 0.23
C ASN A 18 -2.20 -5.50 -0.12
N ASN A 19 -1.91 -5.24 -1.40
CA ASN A 19 -1.33 -3.96 -1.83
C ASN A 19 -2.32 -2.79 -1.68
N ALA A 20 -3.63 -3.00 -1.83
CA ALA A 20 -4.61 -1.96 -1.50
C ALA A 20 -4.52 -1.56 -0.02
N ASN A 21 -4.33 -2.51 0.90
CA ASN A 21 -4.17 -2.23 2.33
C ASN A 21 -2.81 -1.58 2.67
N THR A 22 -1.74 -1.85 1.92
CA THR A 22 -0.43 -1.22 2.13
C THR A 22 -0.34 0.17 1.48
N ALA A 23 -1.05 0.43 0.37
CA ALA A 23 -1.14 1.75 -0.25
C ALA A 23 -1.78 2.81 0.66
N PHE A 24 -2.70 2.40 1.54
CA PHE A 24 -3.26 3.30 2.56
C PHE A 24 -2.33 3.56 3.77
N GLY A 25 -1.19 2.89 3.88
CA GLY A 25 -0.41 2.82 5.13
C GLY A 25 0.86 3.67 5.20
N LYS A 26 1.48 4.09 4.09
CA LYS A 26 2.84 4.62 4.15
C LYS A 26 3.04 6.09 3.75
N ASP A 27 2.21 6.68 2.90
CA ASP A 27 2.45 8.04 2.40
C ASP A 27 1.25 8.97 2.56
N VAL A 28 0.84 9.20 3.80
CA VAL A 28 -0.03 10.33 4.08
C VAL A 28 0.83 11.51 4.51
N GLY A 29 1.47 12.10 3.52
CA GLY A 29 1.96 13.45 3.66
C GLY A 29 0.77 14.36 3.97
N VAL A 30 0.75 14.92 5.18
CA VAL A 30 -0.26 15.89 5.60
C VAL A 30 -0.21 17.07 4.66
N VAL A 31 -1.16 17.15 3.74
CA VAL A 31 -1.32 18.33 2.89
C VAL A 31 -1.87 19.45 3.76
N LEU A 32 -0.99 20.34 4.19
CA LEU A 32 -1.41 21.63 4.77
C LEU A 32 -2.08 22.42 3.65
N SER A 33 -3.35 22.78 3.84
CA SER A 33 -4.13 23.59 2.89
C SER A 33 -3.32 24.75 2.32
N LYS A 34 -3.29 24.87 0.99
CA LYS A 34 -2.60 25.96 0.26
C LYS A 34 -3.35 27.30 0.31
N ASN A 35 -4.45 27.39 1.05
CA ASN A 35 -5.30 28.58 1.03
C ASN A 35 -4.78 29.64 2.02
N THR A 36 -3.86 30.50 1.53
CA THR A 36 -3.46 31.73 2.18
C THR A 36 -4.15 32.90 1.49
N GLY A 37 -5.35 33.25 1.93
CA GLY A 37 -5.98 34.46 1.38
C GLY A 37 -7.30 34.86 2.04
N SER A 38 -7.24 35.52 3.17
CA SER A 38 -8.20 36.58 3.50
C SER A 38 -7.58 37.59 4.47
N ASN A 39 -7.33 38.77 3.96
CA ASN A 39 -7.05 39.99 4.75
C ASN A 39 -8.29 40.35 5.53
N GLN A 40 -8.26 40.24 6.87
CA GLN A 40 -9.15 40.96 7.77
C GLN A 40 -8.36 41.44 8.99
N ALA A 41 -8.61 42.71 9.36
CA ALA A 41 -8.01 43.39 10.49
C ALA A 41 -8.15 42.57 11.80
N ALA A 42 -7.04 42.21 12.43
CA ALA A 42 -7.00 41.29 13.55
C ALA A 42 -7.41 41.94 14.87
N VAL A 43 -8.48 41.47 15.47
CA VAL A 43 -8.79 41.61 16.90
C VAL A 43 -7.65 40.95 17.72
N PRO A 44 -7.29 41.42 18.93
CA PRO A 44 -6.21 40.84 19.75
C PRO A 44 -6.34 39.31 19.98
N GLN A 45 -7.53 38.80 20.13
CA GLN A 45 -7.81 37.34 20.25
C GLN A 45 -7.37 36.56 19.00
N LYS A 46 -7.61 37.09 17.79
CA LYS A 46 -7.14 36.47 16.55
C LYS A 46 -5.62 36.36 16.46
N LYS A 47 -4.89 37.35 16.97
CA LYS A 47 -3.41 37.31 17.02
C LYS A 47 -2.92 36.14 17.89
N ASN A 48 -3.55 35.92 19.03
CA ASN A 48 -3.18 34.84 19.94
C ASN A 48 -3.56 33.46 19.37
N ALA A 49 -4.72 33.33 18.72
CA ALA A 49 -5.12 32.10 18.03
C ALA A 49 -4.10 31.72 16.94
N VAL A 50 -3.69 32.69 16.10
CA VAL A 50 -2.66 32.48 15.07
C VAL A 50 -1.31 32.13 15.67
N ALA A 51 -0.93 32.72 16.81
CA ALA A 51 0.32 32.38 17.49
C ALA A 51 0.31 30.95 18.01
N ASN A 52 -0.77 30.51 18.67
CA ASN A 52 -0.94 29.12 19.14
C ASN A 52 -1.00 28.14 17.97
N PHE A 53 -1.65 28.47 16.86
CA PHE A 53 -1.64 27.66 15.65
C PHE A 53 -0.22 27.48 15.09
N LYS A 54 0.56 28.55 14.97
CA LYS A 54 1.96 28.46 14.54
C LYS A 54 2.82 27.64 15.50
N GLN A 55 2.62 27.80 16.81
CA GLN A 55 3.29 26.96 17.81
C GLN A 55 2.94 25.49 17.62
N GLY A 56 1.65 25.17 17.46
CA GLY A 56 1.18 23.79 17.21
C GLY A 56 1.79 23.20 15.95
N THR A 57 1.85 24.00 14.87
CA THR A 57 2.49 23.57 13.60
C THR A 57 3.98 23.27 13.78
N ASN A 58 4.70 24.05 14.56
CA ASN A 58 6.11 23.81 14.84
C ASN A 58 6.31 22.54 15.68
N LEU A 59 5.51 22.35 16.72
CA LEU A 59 5.55 21.15 17.57
C LEU A 59 5.20 19.89 16.76
N TYR A 60 4.21 19.97 15.88
CA TYR A 60 3.86 18.88 14.97
C TYR A 60 5.03 18.48 14.08
N LYS A 61 5.73 19.46 13.47
CA LYS A 61 6.94 19.23 12.66
C LYS A 61 8.10 18.60 13.44
N GLN A 62 8.17 18.88 14.75
CA GLN A 62 9.16 18.27 15.66
C GLN A 62 8.75 16.88 16.16
N GLY A 63 7.55 16.39 15.81
CA GLY A 63 7.02 15.11 16.27
C GLY A 63 6.39 15.16 17.68
N ASP A 64 6.34 16.33 18.31
CA ASP A 64 5.62 16.49 19.59
C ASP A 64 4.11 16.62 19.34
N LEU A 65 3.49 15.47 19.09
CA LEU A 65 2.06 15.39 18.78
C LEU A 65 1.18 15.82 19.97
N LYS A 66 1.63 15.62 21.22
CA LYS A 66 0.88 16.04 22.42
C LYS A 66 0.92 17.57 22.59
N GLY A 67 2.09 18.16 22.45
CA GLY A 67 2.25 19.61 22.46
C GLY A 67 1.49 20.29 21.32
N ALA A 68 1.52 19.71 20.11
CA ALA A 68 0.79 20.19 18.96
C ALA A 68 -0.74 20.16 19.22
N GLU A 69 -1.28 19.06 19.73
CA GLU A 69 -2.70 18.96 20.12
C GLU A 69 -3.10 20.06 21.09
N ALA A 70 -2.31 20.25 22.16
CA ALA A 70 -2.61 21.28 23.17
C ALA A 70 -2.60 22.70 22.57
N ALA A 71 -1.64 22.99 21.69
CA ALA A 71 -1.53 24.29 21.05
C ALA A 71 -2.68 24.55 20.06
N PHE A 72 -3.08 23.55 19.26
CA PHE A 72 -4.23 23.69 18.34
C PHE A 72 -5.54 23.85 19.11
N ARG A 73 -5.74 23.14 20.23
CA ARG A 73 -6.92 23.35 21.08
C ARG A 73 -6.98 24.78 21.65
N LYS A 74 -5.85 25.34 22.10
CA LYS A 74 -5.78 26.76 22.54
C LYS A 74 -6.10 27.71 21.40
N ALA A 75 -5.66 27.43 20.17
CA ALA A 75 -6.03 28.26 19.02
C ALA A 75 -7.54 28.25 18.78
N ILE A 76 -8.17 27.07 18.89
CA ILE A 76 -9.63 26.88 18.74
C ILE A 76 -10.42 27.55 19.87
N GLU A 77 -9.92 27.49 21.12
CA GLU A 77 -10.53 28.19 22.26
C GLU A 77 -10.56 29.73 22.06
N GLN A 78 -9.52 30.29 21.43
CA GLN A 78 -9.42 31.69 21.14
C GLN A 78 -10.15 32.13 19.89
N GLU A 79 -10.26 31.26 18.89
CA GLU A 79 -11.04 31.49 17.68
C GLU A 79 -11.84 30.22 17.33
N PRO A 80 -13.07 30.07 17.84
CA PRO A 80 -13.86 28.87 17.70
C PRO A 80 -14.28 28.49 16.27
N ASN A 81 -14.13 29.37 15.30
CA ASN A 81 -14.41 29.16 13.88
C ASN A 81 -13.12 29.04 13.02
N PHE A 82 -11.98 28.79 13.66
CA PHE A 82 -10.69 28.67 12.97
C PHE A 82 -10.57 27.30 12.27
N ALA A 83 -11.13 27.17 11.06
CA ALA A 83 -11.21 25.92 10.32
C ALA A 83 -9.85 25.22 10.17
N GLN A 84 -8.77 25.95 9.85
CA GLN A 84 -7.43 25.38 9.70
C GLN A 84 -6.88 24.79 11.00
N ALA A 85 -7.24 25.34 12.16
CA ALA A 85 -6.83 24.79 13.45
C ALA A 85 -7.54 23.44 13.73
N TYR A 86 -8.80 23.28 13.32
CA TYR A 86 -9.51 22.01 13.38
C TYR A 86 -8.88 20.96 12.45
N ILE A 87 -8.49 21.31 11.21
CA ILE A 87 -7.80 20.42 10.30
C ILE A 87 -6.47 19.96 10.90
N ALA A 88 -5.67 20.90 11.42
CA ALA A 88 -4.39 20.58 12.02
C ALA A 88 -4.52 19.70 13.27
N LEU A 89 -5.55 19.97 14.10
CA LEU A 89 -5.89 19.12 15.25
C LEU A 89 -6.30 17.70 14.77
N ALA A 90 -7.12 17.61 13.74
CA ALA A 90 -7.55 16.33 13.17
C ALA A 90 -6.37 15.53 12.65
N ASN A 91 -5.46 16.15 11.87
CA ASN A 91 -4.23 15.51 11.41
C ASN A 91 -3.41 14.97 12.58
N THR A 92 -3.20 15.82 13.62
CA THR A 92 -2.47 15.43 14.84
C THR A 92 -3.12 14.23 15.55
N LEU A 93 -4.44 14.21 15.64
CA LEU A 93 -5.19 13.11 16.25
C LEU A 93 -5.08 11.81 15.41
N ASN A 94 -5.07 11.91 14.09
CA ASN A 94 -4.82 10.76 13.21
C ASN A 94 -3.44 10.15 13.48
N ASP A 95 -2.40 10.99 13.59
CA ASP A 95 -1.03 10.54 13.82
C ASP A 95 -0.84 9.98 15.24
N GLN A 96 -1.70 10.40 16.17
CA GLN A 96 -1.80 9.78 17.51
C GLN A 96 -2.60 8.47 17.54
N GLY A 97 -3.13 7.99 16.40
CA GLY A 97 -3.98 6.79 16.35
C GLY A 97 -5.40 7.00 16.88
N LYS A 98 -5.93 8.23 16.81
CA LYS A 98 -7.28 8.60 17.29
C LYS A 98 -8.21 9.00 16.12
N PRO A 99 -8.45 8.12 15.11
CA PRO A 99 -9.12 8.51 13.87
C PRO A 99 -10.57 8.95 14.05
N GLN A 100 -11.32 8.40 15.01
CA GLN A 100 -12.70 8.81 15.28
C GLN A 100 -12.78 10.25 15.79
N GLN A 101 -11.79 10.65 16.62
CA GLN A 101 -11.69 12.03 17.09
C GLN A 101 -11.27 12.97 15.95
N ALA A 102 -10.38 12.52 15.06
CA ALA A 102 -9.98 13.26 13.88
C ALA A 102 -11.17 13.55 12.96
N ILE A 103 -12.02 12.55 12.67
CA ILE A 103 -13.25 12.70 11.88
C ILE A 103 -14.14 13.82 12.46
N ALA A 104 -14.30 13.84 13.77
CA ALA A 104 -15.11 14.90 14.41
C ALA A 104 -14.53 16.30 14.18
N GLN A 105 -13.20 16.44 14.21
CA GLN A 105 -12.55 17.74 13.97
C GLN A 105 -12.61 18.14 12.48
N TYR A 106 -12.42 17.20 11.52
CA TYR A 106 -12.62 17.49 10.10
C TYR A 106 -14.04 17.97 9.81
N ASN A 107 -15.05 17.32 10.39
CA ASN A 107 -16.44 17.74 10.22
C ASN A 107 -16.68 19.17 10.77
N LYS A 108 -16.03 19.51 11.88
CA LYS A 108 -16.05 20.88 12.40
C LYS A 108 -15.39 21.86 11.44
N ALA A 109 -14.20 21.54 10.93
CA ALA A 109 -13.50 22.35 9.94
C ALA A 109 -14.38 22.62 8.71
N ILE A 110 -14.97 21.56 8.15
CA ILE A 110 -15.87 21.62 7.00
C ILE A 110 -17.13 22.46 7.28
N SER A 111 -17.66 22.42 8.52
CA SER A 111 -18.80 23.26 8.89
C SER A 111 -18.47 24.77 8.89
N PHE A 112 -17.22 25.15 9.12
CA PHE A 112 -16.74 26.53 9.10
C PHE A 112 -16.23 26.95 7.71
N ASP A 113 -15.57 26.03 6.98
CA ASP A 113 -15.14 26.25 5.60
C ASP A 113 -15.55 25.08 4.70
N PRO A 114 -16.80 25.11 4.16
CA PRO A 114 -17.30 24.06 3.29
C PRO A 114 -16.63 23.99 1.91
N LYS A 115 -15.70 24.91 1.60
CA LYS A 115 -15.01 24.98 0.31
C LYS A 115 -13.57 24.48 0.38
N ASP A 116 -13.09 24.07 1.54
CA ASP A 116 -11.73 23.51 1.69
C ASP A 116 -11.69 22.05 1.15
N SER A 117 -11.23 21.89 -0.08
CA SER A 117 -11.08 20.56 -0.72
C SER A 117 -10.10 19.65 0.03
N GLY A 118 -9.08 20.22 0.70
CA GLY A 118 -8.11 19.49 1.51
C GLY A 118 -8.74 18.85 2.76
N ALA A 119 -9.70 19.54 3.39
CA ALA A 119 -10.43 18.99 4.54
C ALA A 119 -11.22 17.73 4.14
N TYR A 120 -11.89 17.77 2.99
CA TYR A 120 -12.61 16.59 2.45
C TYR A 120 -11.63 15.46 2.08
N LEU A 121 -10.49 15.76 1.44
CA LEU A 121 -9.48 14.75 1.13
C LEU A 121 -9.00 14.07 2.42
N ASN A 122 -8.60 14.81 3.44
CA ASN A 122 -8.09 14.28 4.71
C ASN A 122 -9.14 13.47 5.48
N LEU A 123 -10.41 13.91 5.45
CA LEU A 123 -11.53 13.14 5.99
C LEU A 123 -11.69 11.81 5.23
N GLY A 124 -11.63 11.84 3.90
CA GLY A 124 -11.67 10.66 3.05
C GLY A 124 -10.55 9.67 3.35
N LEU A 125 -9.30 10.15 3.49
CA LEU A 125 -8.15 9.34 3.88
C LEU A 125 -8.35 8.66 5.24
N THR A 126 -8.89 9.40 6.21
CA THR A 126 -9.17 8.85 7.54
C THR A 126 -10.22 7.74 7.49
N LEU A 127 -11.30 7.96 6.71
CA LEU A 127 -12.37 6.98 6.51
C LEU A 127 -11.86 5.73 5.79
N ALA A 128 -11.01 5.89 4.77
CA ALA A 128 -10.41 4.78 4.03
C ALA A 128 -9.54 3.90 4.94
N ARG A 129 -8.72 4.51 5.82
CA ARG A 129 -7.94 3.77 6.84
C ARG A 129 -8.82 2.95 7.80
N LEU A 130 -10.04 3.39 8.03
CA LEU A 130 -11.03 2.67 8.83
C LEU A 130 -11.84 1.65 8.00
N ASN A 131 -11.44 1.41 6.75
CA ASN A 131 -12.13 0.56 5.78
C ASN A 131 -13.57 0.99 5.49
N GLN A 132 -13.89 2.30 5.67
CA GLN A 132 -15.18 2.89 5.36
C GLN A 132 -15.15 3.45 3.93
N LEU A 133 -14.98 2.55 2.94
CA LEU A 133 -14.66 2.92 1.56
C LEU A 133 -15.75 3.77 0.88
N GLU A 134 -17.02 3.47 1.09
CA GLU A 134 -18.15 4.25 0.52
C GLU A 134 -18.12 5.70 1.01
N ALA A 135 -17.92 5.88 2.31
CA ALA A 135 -17.84 7.21 2.91
C ALA A 135 -16.60 7.96 2.42
N ALA A 136 -15.46 7.28 2.30
CA ALA A 136 -14.22 7.86 1.76
C ALA A 136 -14.42 8.36 0.33
N ILE A 137 -14.99 7.53 -0.55
CA ILE A 137 -15.31 7.87 -1.94
C ILE A 137 -16.19 9.11 -2.02
N ALA A 138 -17.21 9.21 -1.15
CA ALA A 138 -18.07 10.39 -1.11
C ALA A 138 -17.29 11.66 -0.78
N GLN A 139 -16.33 11.59 0.16
CA GLN A 139 -15.48 12.74 0.52
C GLN A 139 -14.50 13.10 -0.61
N TYR A 140 -13.85 12.11 -1.25
CA TYR A 140 -12.98 12.37 -2.40
C TYR A 140 -13.73 13.01 -3.57
N LYS A 141 -14.93 12.52 -3.90
CA LYS A 141 -15.78 13.14 -4.91
C LYS A 141 -16.18 14.57 -4.53
N LYS A 142 -16.39 14.84 -3.24
CA LYS A 142 -16.66 16.19 -2.77
C LYS A 142 -15.43 17.10 -2.90
N ALA A 143 -14.23 16.61 -2.54
CA ALA A 143 -12.97 17.33 -2.77
C ALA A 143 -12.80 17.70 -4.27
N LEU A 144 -13.02 16.73 -5.17
CA LEU A 144 -12.94 16.93 -6.63
C LEU A 144 -14.03 17.84 -7.21
N SER A 145 -15.22 17.89 -6.57
CA SER A 145 -16.25 18.86 -6.97
C SER A 145 -15.85 20.31 -6.65
N LEU A 146 -14.95 20.50 -5.68
CA LEU A 146 -14.44 21.82 -5.27
C LEU A 146 -13.14 22.17 -6.02
N ASP A 147 -12.27 21.19 -6.21
CA ASP A 147 -11.03 21.31 -6.98
C ASP A 147 -10.90 20.10 -7.95
N PRO A 148 -11.37 20.22 -9.20
CA PRO A 148 -11.26 19.16 -10.20
C PRO A 148 -9.83 18.82 -10.63
N ASN A 149 -8.85 19.64 -10.26
CA ASN A 149 -7.44 19.43 -10.58
C ASN A 149 -6.62 18.91 -9.39
N TYR A 150 -7.27 18.37 -8.39
CA TYR A 150 -6.59 17.85 -7.19
C TYR A 150 -6.09 16.43 -7.45
N ALA A 151 -4.85 16.30 -7.93
CA ALA A 151 -4.24 15.01 -8.32
C ALA A 151 -4.29 13.96 -7.20
N ASP A 152 -3.99 14.36 -5.95
CA ASP A 152 -4.04 13.44 -4.79
C ASP A 152 -5.46 12.91 -4.53
N ALA A 153 -6.49 13.73 -4.75
CA ALA A 153 -7.87 13.30 -4.57
C ALA A 153 -8.28 12.29 -5.65
N HIS A 154 -7.85 12.48 -6.91
CA HIS A 154 -8.01 11.48 -7.97
C HIS A 154 -7.30 10.17 -7.63
N TYR A 155 -6.03 10.22 -7.21
CA TYR A 155 -5.27 9.04 -6.84
C TYR A 155 -5.96 8.24 -5.71
N ASN A 156 -6.37 8.90 -4.65
CA ASN A 156 -7.02 8.25 -3.51
C ASN A 156 -8.45 7.75 -3.82
N LEU A 157 -9.16 8.44 -4.70
CA LEU A 157 -10.43 7.94 -5.24
C LEU A 157 -10.21 6.67 -6.06
N GLY A 158 -9.19 6.65 -6.91
CA GLY A 158 -8.79 5.47 -7.66
C GLY A 158 -8.49 4.26 -6.76
N ASN A 159 -7.70 4.47 -5.70
CA ASN A 159 -7.40 3.43 -4.71
C ASN A 159 -8.67 2.88 -4.04
N ALA A 160 -9.57 3.76 -3.61
CA ALA A 160 -10.81 3.35 -2.96
C ALA A 160 -11.77 2.61 -3.91
N LEU A 161 -11.85 3.05 -5.17
CA LEU A 161 -12.65 2.38 -6.22
C LEU A 161 -12.07 0.98 -6.55
N TYR A 162 -10.74 0.88 -6.66
CA TYR A 162 -10.09 -0.41 -6.89
C TYR A 162 -10.35 -1.39 -5.74
N ALA A 163 -10.24 -0.92 -4.49
CA ALA A 163 -10.55 -1.71 -3.30
C ALA A 163 -12.02 -2.14 -3.24
N GLN A 164 -12.95 -1.38 -3.86
CA GLN A 164 -14.36 -1.78 -4.04
C GLN A 164 -14.59 -2.75 -5.22
N GLY A 165 -13.55 -3.18 -5.93
CA GLY A 165 -13.69 -4.04 -7.10
C GLY A 165 -14.19 -3.32 -8.35
N LYS A 166 -13.92 -2.01 -8.48
CA LYS A 166 -14.28 -1.16 -9.62
C LYS A 166 -13.06 -0.74 -10.43
N PRO A 167 -12.32 -1.68 -11.04
CA PRO A 167 -11.05 -1.36 -11.69
C PRO A 167 -11.18 -0.40 -12.87
N ALA A 168 -12.27 -0.44 -13.62
CA ALA A 168 -12.47 0.46 -14.76
C ALA A 168 -12.61 1.92 -14.33
N GLU A 169 -13.34 2.18 -13.23
CA GLU A 169 -13.43 3.52 -12.66
C GLU A 169 -12.08 3.97 -12.07
N ALA A 170 -11.36 3.07 -11.41
CA ALA A 170 -10.04 3.36 -10.86
C ALA A 170 -9.02 3.77 -11.95
N VAL A 171 -9.03 3.10 -13.12
CA VAL A 171 -8.19 3.47 -14.27
C VAL A 171 -8.43 4.92 -14.70
N ALA A 172 -9.69 5.36 -14.75
CA ALA A 172 -10.01 6.74 -15.13
C ALA A 172 -9.39 7.75 -14.13
N GLU A 173 -9.47 7.44 -12.83
CA GLU A 173 -8.94 8.30 -11.77
C GLU A 173 -7.40 8.32 -11.76
N TYR A 174 -6.71 7.17 -11.94
CA TYR A 174 -5.25 7.15 -12.07
C TYR A 174 -4.77 7.85 -13.35
N THR A 175 -5.52 7.75 -14.44
CA THR A 175 -5.23 8.50 -15.66
C THR A 175 -5.34 10.01 -15.43
N ALA A 176 -6.36 10.44 -14.67
CA ALA A 176 -6.50 11.84 -14.26
C ALA A 176 -5.32 12.27 -13.38
N THR A 177 -4.89 11.43 -12.43
CA THR A 177 -3.70 11.69 -11.60
C THR A 177 -2.46 11.94 -12.46
N ILE A 178 -2.17 11.04 -13.40
CA ILE A 178 -1.02 11.16 -14.31
C ILE A 178 -1.11 12.41 -15.19
N ARG A 179 -2.29 12.73 -15.69
CA ARG A 179 -2.52 13.94 -16.50
C ARG A 179 -2.25 15.22 -15.71
N LEU A 180 -2.64 15.26 -14.43
CA LEU A 180 -2.51 16.44 -13.56
C LEU A 180 -1.11 16.55 -12.96
N ASP A 181 -0.50 15.42 -12.61
CA ASP A 181 0.89 15.33 -12.16
C ASP A 181 1.64 14.25 -12.95
N PRO A 182 2.21 14.61 -14.13
CA PRO A 182 2.90 13.67 -15.01
C PRO A 182 4.18 13.08 -14.43
N LYS A 183 4.62 13.53 -13.28
CA LYS A 183 5.81 13.01 -12.59
C LYS A 183 5.46 12.18 -11.35
N ASN A 184 4.19 11.93 -11.10
CA ASN A 184 3.73 11.15 -9.94
C ASN A 184 4.00 9.65 -10.14
N PRO A 185 4.99 9.04 -9.48
CA PRO A 185 5.32 7.63 -9.68
C PRO A 185 4.20 6.70 -9.21
N ALA A 186 3.44 7.10 -8.18
CA ALA A 186 2.38 6.28 -7.62
C ALA A 186 1.21 6.08 -8.59
N GLY A 187 0.86 7.11 -9.38
CA GLY A 187 -0.18 7.00 -10.41
C GLY A 187 0.17 5.97 -11.48
N TYR A 188 1.41 5.98 -11.96
CA TYR A 188 1.88 4.99 -12.93
C TYR A 188 1.93 3.59 -12.34
N ASN A 189 2.44 3.43 -11.13
CA ASN A 189 2.49 2.14 -10.46
C ASN A 189 1.09 1.55 -10.25
N ALA A 190 0.13 2.36 -9.82
CA ALA A 190 -1.25 1.93 -9.60
C ALA A 190 -1.95 1.52 -10.91
N LEU A 191 -1.74 2.26 -12.01
CA LEU A 191 -2.24 1.89 -13.33
C LEU A 191 -1.59 0.57 -13.80
N GLY A 192 -0.28 0.42 -13.61
CA GLY A 192 0.44 -0.81 -13.90
C GLY A 192 -0.14 -2.03 -13.18
N ASN A 193 -0.53 -1.89 -11.90
CA ASN A 193 -1.13 -2.96 -11.12
C ASN A 193 -2.46 -3.45 -11.72
N ILE A 194 -3.30 -2.54 -12.20
CA ILE A 194 -4.56 -2.93 -12.87
C ILE A 194 -4.27 -3.65 -14.18
N LEU A 195 -3.36 -3.13 -15.00
CA LEU A 195 -2.98 -3.73 -16.29
C LEU A 195 -2.38 -5.14 -16.07
N TYR A 196 -1.55 -5.31 -15.06
CA TYR A 196 -1.01 -6.60 -14.66
C TYR A 196 -2.10 -7.59 -14.27
N ALA A 197 -3.07 -7.18 -13.45
CA ALA A 197 -4.20 -8.01 -13.06
C ALA A 197 -5.11 -8.41 -14.24
N GLN A 198 -5.16 -7.58 -15.28
CA GLN A 198 -5.86 -7.87 -16.54
C GLN A 198 -5.06 -8.77 -17.49
N GLY A 199 -3.81 -9.09 -17.17
CA GLY A 199 -2.90 -9.85 -18.02
C GLY A 199 -2.22 -9.04 -19.12
N ASN A 200 -2.37 -7.72 -19.15
CA ASN A 200 -1.76 -6.80 -20.10
C ASN A 200 -0.31 -6.49 -19.65
N LEU A 201 0.54 -7.52 -19.69
CA LEU A 201 1.86 -7.49 -19.06
C LEU A 201 2.80 -6.45 -19.71
N GLU A 202 2.74 -6.27 -21.05
CA GLU A 202 3.57 -5.29 -21.75
C GLU A 202 3.26 -3.87 -21.31
N GLU A 203 1.98 -3.52 -21.27
CA GLU A 203 1.53 -2.19 -20.82
C GLU A 203 1.84 -1.97 -19.34
N ALA A 204 1.66 -3.00 -18.49
CA ALA A 204 2.02 -2.93 -17.05
C ALA A 204 3.51 -2.63 -16.88
N ILE A 205 4.39 -3.36 -17.58
CA ILE A 205 5.84 -3.12 -17.59
C ILE A 205 6.17 -1.69 -17.99
N ALA A 206 5.50 -1.16 -19.02
CA ALA A 206 5.72 0.22 -19.44
C ALA A 206 5.35 1.22 -18.33
N GLN A 207 4.25 1.01 -17.63
CA GLN A 207 3.82 1.88 -16.53
C GLN A 207 4.79 1.79 -15.33
N TYR A 208 5.22 0.59 -14.92
CA TYR A 208 6.19 0.43 -13.84
C TYR A 208 7.54 1.09 -14.16
N LYS A 209 8.03 0.97 -15.40
CA LYS A 209 9.23 1.67 -15.86
C LYS A 209 9.08 3.19 -15.80
N GLN A 210 7.90 3.73 -16.12
CA GLN A 210 7.63 5.16 -15.95
C GLN A 210 7.68 5.55 -14.48
N ALA A 211 7.05 4.79 -13.58
CA ALA A 211 7.13 5.03 -12.13
C ALA A 211 8.58 5.08 -11.65
N ILE A 212 9.40 4.10 -12.03
CA ILE A 212 10.82 4.01 -11.67
C ILE A 212 11.63 5.17 -12.29
N SER A 213 11.29 5.62 -13.49
CA SER A 213 12.00 6.76 -14.13
C SER A 213 11.82 8.08 -13.37
N PHE A 214 10.70 8.24 -12.67
CA PHE A 214 10.41 9.41 -11.84
C PHE A 214 10.89 9.25 -10.39
N ASP A 215 10.83 8.04 -9.84
CA ASP A 215 11.40 7.70 -8.55
C ASP A 215 12.19 6.38 -8.64
N PRO A 216 13.51 6.43 -8.88
CA PRO A 216 14.37 5.26 -8.94
C PRO A 216 14.48 4.49 -7.60
N ASN A 217 14.04 5.07 -6.49
CA ASN A 217 14.05 4.44 -5.18
C ASN A 217 12.67 3.85 -4.79
N TYR A 218 11.73 3.75 -5.71
CA TYR A 218 10.41 3.22 -5.45
C TYR A 218 10.45 1.68 -5.41
N ALA A 219 10.75 1.10 -4.26
CA ALA A 219 10.90 -0.35 -4.06
C ALA A 219 9.70 -1.16 -4.57
N GLU A 220 8.48 -0.68 -4.34
CA GLU A 220 7.24 -1.33 -4.77
C GLU A 220 7.13 -1.40 -6.31
N ALA A 221 7.55 -0.34 -7.03
CA ALA A 221 7.54 -0.34 -8.48
C ALA A 221 8.56 -1.34 -9.07
N HIS A 222 9.74 -1.48 -8.47
CA HIS A 222 10.71 -2.52 -8.83
C HIS A 222 10.16 -3.92 -8.57
N TYR A 223 9.53 -4.16 -7.41
CA TYR A 223 8.88 -5.43 -7.11
C TYR A 223 7.78 -5.77 -8.14
N ASN A 224 6.92 -4.82 -8.49
CA ASN A 224 5.85 -5.02 -9.45
C ASN A 224 6.38 -5.24 -10.88
N LEU A 225 7.43 -4.51 -11.29
CA LEU A 225 8.12 -4.72 -12.55
C LEU A 225 8.73 -6.12 -12.63
N ALA A 226 9.41 -6.55 -11.57
CA ALA A 226 9.97 -7.90 -11.47
C ALA A 226 8.89 -8.98 -11.59
N SER A 227 7.76 -8.78 -10.92
CA SER A 227 6.62 -9.71 -10.98
C SER A 227 6.05 -9.82 -12.41
N ALA A 228 6.00 -8.70 -13.14
CA ALA A 228 5.55 -8.69 -14.53
C ALA A 228 6.57 -9.38 -15.46
N PHE A 229 7.87 -9.19 -15.26
CA PHE A 229 8.92 -9.94 -15.97
C PHE A 229 8.87 -11.43 -15.68
N TYR A 230 8.70 -11.80 -14.41
CA TYR A 230 8.54 -13.20 -14.02
C TYR A 230 7.33 -13.86 -14.69
N ALA A 231 6.19 -13.17 -14.74
CA ALA A 231 4.99 -13.64 -15.44
C ALA A 231 5.20 -13.81 -16.96
N GLN A 232 6.11 -13.05 -17.56
CA GLN A 232 6.54 -13.21 -18.95
C GLN A 232 7.62 -14.30 -19.15
N GLY A 233 8.11 -14.94 -18.07
CA GLY A 233 9.22 -15.88 -18.12
C GLY A 233 10.61 -15.24 -18.32
N LYS A 234 10.72 -13.94 -18.18
CA LYS A 234 11.99 -13.16 -18.26
C LYS A 234 12.69 -13.21 -16.91
N LEU A 235 13.23 -14.39 -16.59
CA LEU A 235 13.77 -14.66 -15.24
C LEU A 235 14.96 -13.76 -14.89
N THR A 236 15.82 -13.44 -15.83
CA THR A 236 17.01 -12.59 -15.59
C THR A 236 16.61 -11.17 -15.21
N GLU A 237 15.68 -10.59 -15.94
CA GLU A 237 15.14 -9.26 -15.65
C GLU A 237 14.36 -9.25 -14.33
N ALA A 238 13.56 -10.29 -14.07
CA ALA A 238 12.83 -10.43 -12.82
C ALA A 238 13.77 -10.46 -11.61
N ILE A 239 14.84 -11.27 -11.67
CA ILE A 239 15.87 -11.37 -10.61
C ILE A 239 16.52 -10.02 -10.34
N ALA A 240 16.85 -9.26 -11.40
CA ALA A 240 17.49 -7.96 -11.26
C ALA A 240 16.57 -6.97 -10.49
N ASP A 241 15.31 -6.84 -10.89
CA ASP A 241 14.38 -5.90 -10.27
C ASP A 241 13.92 -6.35 -8.88
N TYR A 242 13.72 -7.66 -8.62
CA TYR A 242 13.49 -8.14 -7.25
C TYR A 242 14.69 -7.84 -6.33
N THR A 243 15.92 -8.00 -6.83
CA THR A 243 17.13 -7.68 -6.07
C THR A 243 17.18 -6.20 -5.74
N GLU A 244 16.82 -5.34 -6.69
CA GLU A 244 16.76 -3.90 -6.45
C GLU A 244 15.65 -3.52 -5.46
N ALA A 245 14.47 -4.13 -5.56
CA ALA A 245 13.40 -3.94 -4.57
C ALA A 245 13.86 -4.29 -3.14
N ILE A 246 14.59 -5.40 -2.99
CA ILE A 246 15.17 -5.83 -1.70
C ILE A 246 16.28 -4.88 -1.23
N ARG A 247 17.11 -4.37 -2.14
CA ARG A 247 18.15 -3.38 -1.80
C ARG A 247 17.52 -2.11 -1.23
N LEU A 248 16.40 -1.67 -1.80
CA LEU A 248 15.66 -0.47 -1.39
C LEU A 248 14.83 -0.72 -0.11
N ASP A 249 14.18 -1.86 0.00
CA ASP A 249 13.46 -2.30 1.22
C ASP A 249 13.87 -3.74 1.62
N PRO A 250 14.88 -3.92 2.48
CA PRO A 250 15.32 -5.23 2.92
C PRO A 250 14.29 -6.04 3.73
N LYS A 251 13.16 -5.43 4.08
CA LYS A 251 12.05 -6.08 4.79
C LYS A 251 10.88 -6.43 3.87
N HIS A 252 11.01 -6.25 2.57
CA HIS A 252 9.99 -6.59 1.60
C HIS A 252 9.89 -8.11 1.41
N ALA A 253 9.08 -8.77 2.23
CA ALA A 253 8.98 -10.23 2.26
C ALA A 253 8.57 -10.83 0.90
N GLN A 254 7.60 -10.21 0.22
CA GLN A 254 7.12 -10.67 -1.09
C GLN A 254 8.23 -10.58 -2.16
N ALA A 255 9.10 -9.57 -2.10
CA ALA A 255 10.24 -9.47 -3.02
C ALA A 255 11.24 -10.61 -2.78
N HIS A 256 11.47 -10.99 -1.51
CA HIS A 256 12.28 -12.17 -1.20
C HIS A 256 11.65 -13.47 -1.75
N THR A 257 10.34 -13.67 -1.60
CA THR A 257 9.65 -14.84 -2.15
C THR A 257 9.69 -14.84 -3.68
N GLY A 258 9.43 -13.69 -4.32
CA GLY A 258 9.48 -13.54 -5.78
C GLY A 258 10.88 -13.80 -6.34
N LEU A 259 11.92 -13.27 -5.69
CA LEU A 259 13.32 -13.53 -6.05
C LEU A 259 13.65 -15.02 -5.93
N ALA A 260 13.24 -15.66 -4.83
CA ALA A 260 13.44 -17.09 -4.63
C ALA A 260 12.76 -17.92 -5.71
N ASN A 261 11.50 -17.62 -6.06
CA ASN A 261 10.80 -18.30 -7.15
C ASN A 261 11.56 -18.16 -8.49
N ALA A 262 12.01 -16.96 -8.83
CA ALA A 262 12.72 -16.70 -10.07
C ALA A 262 14.09 -17.39 -10.12
N MET A 263 14.83 -17.42 -9.00
CA MET A 263 16.09 -18.14 -8.86
C MET A 263 15.90 -19.64 -8.96
N ASP A 264 14.87 -20.18 -8.32
CA ASP A 264 14.54 -21.61 -8.34
C ASP A 264 14.17 -22.07 -9.75
N ASP A 265 13.36 -21.28 -10.48
CA ASP A 265 13.04 -21.56 -11.88
C ASP A 265 14.26 -21.41 -12.83
N GLN A 266 15.27 -20.64 -12.43
CA GLN A 266 16.55 -20.53 -13.13
C GLN A 266 17.53 -21.67 -12.77
N GLY A 267 17.17 -22.57 -11.82
CA GLY A 267 18.00 -23.67 -11.34
C GLY A 267 19.00 -23.28 -10.24
N LYS A 268 18.85 -22.13 -9.60
CA LYS A 268 19.68 -21.65 -8.49
C LYS A 268 18.99 -21.94 -7.15
N SER A 269 18.73 -23.22 -6.90
CA SER A 269 17.90 -23.65 -5.76
C SER A 269 18.52 -23.31 -4.40
N GLU A 270 19.85 -23.39 -4.24
CA GLU A 270 20.53 -23.03 -2.96
C GLU A 270 20.31 -21.56 -2.60
N GLU A 271 20.45 -20.66 -3.59
CA GLU A 271 20.22 -19.24 -3.40
C GLU A 271 18.72 -18.97 -3.11
N ALA A 272 17.82 -19.65 -3.82
CA ALA A 272 16.38 -19.57 -3.60
C ALA A 272 15.97 -19.96 -2.17
N ILE A 273 16.52 -21.06 -1.63
CA ILE A 273 16.29 -21.52 -0.26
C ILE A 273 16.62 -20.42 0.76
N ALA A 274 17.75 -19.73 0.57
CA ALA A 274 18.13 -18.64 1.47
C ALA A 274 17.10 -17.49 1.47
N HIS A 275 16.60 -17.10 0.30
CA HIS A 275 15.60 -16.05 0.18
C HIS A 275 14.22 -16.48 0.70
N TYR A 276 13.78 -17.72 0.49
CA TYR A 276 12.57 -18.25 1.12
C TYR A 276 12.67 -18.21 2.66
N LYS A 277 13.78 -18.67 3.24
CA LYS A 277 14.01 -18.61 4.69
C LYS A 277 13.98 -17.16 5.20
N LYS A 278 14.52 -16.21 4.43
CA LYS A 278 14.44 -14.78 4.76
C LYS A 278 13.00 -14.27 4.71
N ALA A 279 12.23 -14.59 3.67
CA ALA A 279 10.82 -14.22 3.58
C ALA A 279 9.99 -14.75 4.76
N ILE A 280 10.18 -16.02 5.12
CA ILE A 280 9.54 -16.65 6.29
C ILE A 280 9.92 -15.93 7.60
N SER A 281 11.18 -15.51 7.76
CA SER A 281 11.59 -14.75 8.94
C SER A 281 10.92 -13.39 9.08
N LEU A 282 10.49 -12.80 7.95
CA LEU A 282 9.79 -11.52 7.90
C LEU A 282 8.27 -11.69 8.05
N VAL A 283 7.71 -12.73 7.42
CA VAL A 283 6.28 -13.07 7.47
C VAL A 283 6.11 -14.55 7.76
N PRO A 284 6.05 -14.95 9.06
CA PRO A 284 6.03 -16.36 9.48
C PRO A 284 4.74 -17.14 9.14
N ASN A 285 3.72 -16.49 8.62
CA ASN A 285 2.41 -17.09 8.32
C ASN A 285 2.10 -17.15 6.82
N ASP A 286 3.09 -17.02 5.94
CA ASP A 286 2.90 -17.14 4.49
C ASP A 286 2.97 -18.63 4.07
N ALA A 287 1.81 -19.25 3.89
CA ALA A 287 1.67 -20.65 3.53
C ALA A 287 2.36 -20.99 2.20
N TYR A 288 2.26 -20.11 1.22
CA TYR A 288 2.86 -20.33 -0.10
C TYR A 288 4.39 -20.31 -0.08
N THR A 289 5.00 -19.46 0.73
CA THR A 289 6.46 -19.44 0.87
C THR A 289 6.98 -20.75 1.50
N TYR A 290 6.30 -21.28 2.53
CA TYR A 290 6.64 -22.59 3.08
C TYR A 290 6.46 -23.72 2.07
N TYR A 291 5.39 -23.67 1.28
CA TYR A 291 5.09 -24.66 0.23
C TYR A 291 6.20 -24.68 -0.83
N ASN A 292 6.57 -23.51 -1.35
CA ASN A 292 7.62 -23.39 -2.36
C ASN A 292 8.99 -23.83 -1.81
N LEU A 293 9.35 -23.40 -0.58
CA LEU A 293 10.55 -23.86 0.09
C LEU A 293 10.58 -25.40 0.21
N GLY A 294 9.45 -26.00 0.63
CA GLY A 294 9.35 -27.46 0.76
C GLY A 294 9.56 -28.20 -0.56
N ILE A 295 9.03 -27.66 -1.68
CA ILE A 295 9.24 -28.22 -3.02
C ILE A 295 10.71 -28.11 -3.43
N THR A 296 11.32 -26.94 -3.25
CA THR A 296 12.73 -26.70 -3.61
C THR A 296 13.66 -27.60 -2.81
N LEU A 297 13.47 -27.71 -1.49
CA LEU A 297 14.22 -28.64 -0.62
C LEU A 297 14.04 -30.10 -1.05
N GLY A 298 12.82 -30.51 -1.45
CA GLY A 298 12.55 -31.85 -1.94
C GLY A 298 13.28 -32.17 -3.26
N ARG A 299 13.47 -31.20 -4.13
CA ARG A 299 14.29 -31.32 -5.35
C ARG A 299 15.78 -31.45 -5.03
N GLU A 300 16.25 -30.71 -4.05
CA GLU A 300 17.64 -30.74 -3.57
C GLU A 300 17.91 -31.93 -2.63
N GLN A 301 17.02 -32.92 -2.55
CA GLN A 301 17.13 -34.12 -1.72
C GLN A 301 17.24 -33.85 -0.20
N GLN A 302 16.89 -32.65 0.26
CA GLN A 302 16.82 -32.29 1.69
C GLN A 302 15.43 -32.70 2.24
N LEU A 303 15.16 -34.01 2.20
CA LEU A 303 13.81 -34.57 2.33
C LEU A 303 13.18 -34.33 3.71
N GLU A 304 13.97 -34.38 4.79
CA GLU A 304 13.47 -34.13 6.15
C GLU A 304 13.00 -32.67 6.31
N GLU A 305 13.85 -31.72 5.89
CA GLU A 305 13.52 -30.29 5.95
C GLU A 305 12.34 -29.95 5.02
N ALA A 306 12.26 -30.59 3.84
CA ALA A 306 11.14 -30.46 2.92
C ALA A 306 9.80 -30.85 3.59
N ILE A 307 9.77 -32.02 4.27
CA ILE A 307 8.56 -32.49 4.97
C ILE A 307 8.16 -31.52 6.10
N VAL A 308 9.13 -30.98 6.85
CA VAL A 308 8.85 -30.01 7.93
C VAL A 308 8.17 -28.75 7.36
N ASN A 309 8.71 -28.19 6.29
CA ASN A 309 8.16 -26.99 5.67
C ASN A 309 6.80 -27.25 5.01
N LEU A 310 6.62 -28.40 4.33
CA LEU A 310 5.34 -28.79 3.77
C LEU A 310 4.26 -28.99 4.84
N LYS A 311 4.59 -29.59 5.99
CA LYS A 311 3.65 -29.71 7.11
C LYS A 311 3.24 -28.33 7.64
N LYS A 312 4.20 -27.39 7.73
CA LYS A 312 3.88 -26.02 8.15
C LYS A 312 2.97 -25.32 7.14
N ALA A 313 3.25 -25.45 5.83
CA ALA A 313 2.36 -24.96 4.79
C ALA A 313 0.94 -25.54 4.91
N LYS A 314 0.83 -26.85 5.17
CA LYS A 314 -0.47 -27.51 5.38
C LYS A 314 -1.25 -26.93 6.55
N GLU A 315 -0.60 -26.74 7.71
CA GLU A 315 -1.22 -26.11 8.89
C GLU A 315 -1.78 -24.73 8.55
N LEU A 316 -1.02 -23.90 7.82
CA LEU A 316 -1.43 -22.56 7.44
C LEU A 316 -2.58 -22.59 6.42
N PHE A 317 -2.52 -23.46 5.40
CA PHE A 317 -3.62 -23.64 4.44
C PHE A 317 -4.89 -24.19 5.09
N GLN A 318 -4.77 -25.02 6.14
CA GLN A 318 -5.93 -25.47 6.93
C GLN A 318 -6.57 -24.29 7.68
N ALA A 319 -5.77 -23.41 8.28
CA ALA A 319 -6.26 -22.20 8.95
C ALA A 319 -6.94 -21.22 7.97
N GLU A 320 -6.52 -21.21 6.70
CA GLU A 320 -7.11 -20.42 5.60
C GLU A 320 -8.31 -21.14 4.93
N GLU A 321 -8.70 -22.31 5.40
CA GLU A 321 -9.75 -23.18 4.81
C GLU A 321 -9.49 -23.56 3.33
N ASN A 322 -8.23 -23.52 2.88
CA ASN A 322 -7.82 -23.84 1.51
C ASN A 322 -7.64 -25.36 1.33
N LYS A 323 -8.74 -26.07 1.15
CA LYS A 323 -8.76 -27.54 1.07
C LYS A 323 -7.95 -28.07 -0.11
N GLU A 324 -7.97 -27.37 -1.27
CA GLU A 324 -7.24 -27.79 -2.46
C GLU A 324 -5.72 -27.83 -2.19
N MET A 325 -5.18 -26.79 -1.58
CA MET A 325 -3.75 -26.74 -1.24
C MET A 325 -3.37 -27.77 -0.16
N VAL A 326 -4.25 -28.02 0.81
CA VAL A 326 -4.05 -29.08 1.80
C VAL A 326 -3.88 -30.45 1.14
N GLU A 327 -4.75 -30.80 0.18
CA GLU A 327 -4.64 -32.06 -0.56
C GLU A 327 -3.37 -32.12 -1.41
N GLN A 328 -2.97 -31.03 -2.07
CA GLN A 328 -1.73 -30.98 -2.85
C GLN A 328 -0.51 -31.20 -1.96
N VAL A 329 -0.47 -30.56 -0.77
CA VAL A 329 0.64 -30.77 0.18
C VAL A 329 0.69 -32.22 0.67
N ASP A 330 -0.45 -32.83 1.00
CA ASP A 330 -0.50 -34.24 1.42
C ASP A 330 0.04 -35.18 0.34
N GLN A 331 -0.32 -34.99 -0.91
CA GLN A 331 0.20 -35.76 -2.04
C GLN A 331 1.73 -35.60 -2.19
N LEU A 332 2.27 -34.39 -1.97
CA LEU A 332 3.71 -34.16 -2.02
C LEU A 332 4.44 -34.85 -0.88
N ILE A 333 3.94 -34.77 0.35
CA ILE A 333 4.53 -35.44 1.52
C ILE A 333 4.51 -36.98 1.31
N GLN A 334 3.40 -37.54 0.82
CA GLN A 334 3.31 -38.95 0.52
C GLN A 334 4.33 -39.37 -0.54
N LYS A 335 4.49 -38.57 -1.61
CA LYS A 335 5.46 -38.85 -2.68
C LYS A 335 6.91 -38.79 -2.17
N ILE A 336 7.23 -37.93 -1.25
CA ILE A 336 8.56 -37.86 -0.60
C ILE A 336 8.76 -39.14 0.25
N ASN A 337 7.81 -39.50 1.10
CA ASN A 337 7.90 -40.68 1.97
C ASN A 337 8.06 -41.99 1.21
N THR A 338 7.45 -42.11 0.03
CA THR A 338 7.60 -43.33 -0.81
C THR A 338 8.97 -43.41 -1.52
N ARG A 339 9.76 -42.33 -1.55
CA ARG A 339 11.13 -42.34 -2.10
C ARG A 339 12.19 -42.63 -1.05
N THR A 340 11.84 -42.48 0.21
CA THR A 340 12.73 -42.71 1.37
C THR A 340 12.64 -44.17 1.89
N ASN A 341 11.61 -44.93 1.50
CA ASN A 341 11.43 -46.35 1.77
C ASN A 341 11.82 -47.19 0.51
#